data_7d7f31928a5e2884293aff39d3a42527
#
_entry.id   7d7f31928a5e2884293aff39d3a42527
#
_cell.length_a   1.000
_cell.length_b   1.000
_cell.length_c   1.000
_cell.angle_alpha   90.00
_cell.angle_beta   90.00
_cell.angle_gamma   90.00
#
_symmetry.space_group_name_H-M   'P 1'
#
loop_
_entity.id
_entity.type
_entity.pdbx_description
1 polymer ?
#
loop_
_entity_poly.entity_id
_entity_poly.type
_entity_poly.pdbx_seq_one_letter_code
_entity_poly.pdbx_strand_id
1 'polypeptide(L)'
;MEPELDCHHAAQARQAIAEAECVIALTAYKSEALEHADVLLPIAPFTETSGTYMSMEGRVQSFTAVTKPLGECRPGWKVLRVLGNTLGLSGFDFDSSEQVKNAIFGGQKPSTVVWNSLNNNLRELIEIQVKIKSNVLQRLGEVPQFQSDAIVRRSPPLQKTRAVQAPVAAMHSQLLTELGLDDGEMVTVKQGVASVLLKAKRDDGLPHGVVRVPTALPVTSLLGDLMGEIEVTRA
;
A
#
# COMPACT_ATOMS: atom_id res chain seq x y z
N MET A 1 -4.69 4.86 3.85
CA MET A 1 -3.53 3.96 3.71
C MET A 1 -3.54 3.00 4.88
N GLU A 2 -3.29 1.74 4.63
CA GLU A 2 -3.12 0.68 5.64
C GLU A 2 -1.65 0.23 5.51
N PRO A 3 -0.75 0.76 6.35
CA PRO A 3 0.70 0.58 6.16
C PRO A 3 1.13 -0.87 6.05
N GLU A 4 0.46 -1.75 6.80
CA GLU A 4 0.69 -3.20 6.80
C GLU A 4 0.33 -3.89 5.47
N LEU A 5 -0.48 -3.26 4.63
CA LEU A 5 -0.94 -3.81 3.34
C LEU A 5 -0.48 -2.97 2.14
N ASP A 6 -0.29 -1.66 2.32
CA ASP A 6 -0.05 -0.71 1.24
C ASP A 6 1.44 -0.34 1.09
N CYS A 7 2.28 -0.57 2.11
CA CYS A 7 3.70 -0.27 2.04
C CYS A 7 4.50 -1.42 1.43
N HIS A 8 5.54 -1.07 0.66
CA HIS A 8 6.45 -2.05 0.08
C HIS A 8 7.15 -2.88 1.16
N HIS A 9 7.59 -2.23 2.24
CA HIS A 9 8.17 -2.87 3.43
C HIS A 9 7.20 -2.79 4.60
N ALA A 10 6.13 -3.58 4.56
CA ALA A 10 5.07 -3.55 5.56
C ALA A 10 5.57 -3.82 6.99
N ALA A 11 6.49 -4.76 7.17
CA ALA A 11 7.08 -5.07 8.47
C ALA A 11 7.86 -3.87 9.05
N GLN A 12 8.66 -3.19 8.22
CA GLN A 12 9.39 -1.98 8.62
C GLN A 12 8.45 -0.82 8.93
N ALA A 13 7.39 -0.64 8.15
CA ALA A 13 6.38 0.38 8.40
C ALA A 13 5.67 0.16 9.74
N ARG A 14 5.30 -1.08 10.06
CA ARG A 14 4.70 -1.44 11.36
C ARG A 14 5.66 -1.19 12.52
N GLN A 15 6.91 -1.58 12.37
CA GLN A 15 7.94 -1.34 13.39
C GLN A 15 8.12 0.17 13.63
N ALA A 16 8.24 0.96 12.57
CA ALA A 16 8.39 2.42 12.69
C ALA A 16 7.19 3.08 13.40
N ILE A 17 5.97 2.60 13.14
CA ILE A 17 4.77 3.07 13.83
C ILE A 17 4.81 2.67 15.32
N ALA A 18 5.20 1.43 15.63
CA ALA A 18 5.25 0.95 17.01
C ALA A 18 6.35 1.63 17.86
N GLU A 19 7.43 2.11 17.22
CA GLU A 19 8.55 2.79 17.88
C GLU A 19 8.40 4.32 17.93
N ALA A 20 7.39 4.88 17.26
CA ALA A 20 7.16 6.32 17.23
C ALA A 20 6.70 6.85 18.60
N GLU A 21 7.22 8.02 19.03
CA GLU A 21 6.82 8.65 20.31
C GLU A 21 5.35 9.07 20.34
N CYS A 22 4.77 9.39 19.17
CA CYS A 22 3.37 9.77 19.03
C CYS A 22 2.87 9.41 17.62
N VAL A 23 1.76 8.71 17.58
CA VAL A 23 1.11 8.29 16.32
C VAL A 23 -0.28 8.91 16.23
N ILE A 24 -0.46 9.82 15.29
CA ILE A 24 -1.76 10.43 14.98
C ILE A 24 -2.27 9.82 13.67
N ALA A 25 -3.35 9.07 13.72
CA ALA A 25 -3.93 8.43 12.55
C ALA A 25 -5.14 9.21 12.03
N LEU A 26 -5.03 9.74 10.80
CA LEU A 26 -6.14 10.34 10.07
C LEU A 26 -6.65 9.31 9.07
N THR A 27 -7.78 8.70 9.35
CA THR A 27 -8.28 7.59 8.52
C THR A 27 -9.80 7.52 8.49
N ALA A 28 -10.34 7.02 7.37
CA ALA A 28 -11.76 6.70 7.21
C ALA A 28 -12.07 5.24 7.63
N TYR A 29 -11.05 4.39 7.76
CA TYR A 29 -11.23 2.96 7.96
C TYR A 29 -10.41 2.47 9.14
N LYS A 30 -10.99 1.56 9.90
CA LYS A 30 -10.28 0.85 10.95
C LYS A 30 -9.34 -0.19 10.31
N SER A 31 -8.06 -0.17 10.70
CA SER A 31 -7.03 -1.13 10.30
C SER A 31 -6.26 -1.61 11.52
N GLU A 32 -5.45 -2.65 11.36
CA GLU A 32 -4.62 -3.21 12.43
C GLU A 32 -3.58 -2.19 12.93
N ALA A 33 -2.99 -1.40 12.03
CA ALA A 33 -2.01 -0.37 12.40
C ALA A 33 -2.55 0.67 13.39
N LEU A 34 -3.88 0.83 13.51
CA LEU A 34 -4.50 1.75 14.46
C LEU A 34 -4.38 1.29 15.93
N GLU A 35 -4.00 0.04 16.18
CA GLU A 35 -3.74 -0.44 17.54
C GLU A 35 -2.55 0.27 18.19
N HIS A 36 -1.67 0.84 17.37
CA HIS A 36 -0.51 1.65 17.80
C HIS A 36 -0.76 3.15 17.76
N ALA A 37 -1.97 3.61 17.44
CA ALA A 37 -2.25 5.04 17.35
C ALA A 37 -2.65 5.62 18.71
N ASP A 38 -1.95 6.69 19.12
CA ASP A 38 -2.27 7.45 20.33
C ASP A 38 -3.52 8.32 20.13
N VAL A 39 -3.70 8.83 18.92
CA VAL A 39 -4.83 9.68 18.55
C VAL A 39 -5.44 9.22 17.23
N LEU A 40 -6.77 8.99 17.24
CA LEU A 40 -7.56 8.64 16.07
C LEU A 40 -8.42 9.83 15.67
N LEU A 41 -8.19 10.38 14.48
CA LEU A 41 -8.99 11.45 13.90
C LEU A 41 -9.75 10.92 12.69
N PRO A 42 -11.09 10.74 12.80
CA PRO A 42 -11.87 10.19 11.71
C PRO A 42 -12.01 11.21 10.58
N ILE A 43 -11.53 10.85 9.39
CA ILE A 43 -11.66 11.66 8.18
C ILE A 43 -12.66 11.06 7.20
N ALA A 44 -13.31 11.93 6.44
CA ALA A 44 -14.27 11.56 5.41
C ALA A 44 -13.56 10.92 4.20
N PRO A 45 -14.09 9.82 3.63
CA PRO A 45 -13.60 9.28 2.37
C PRO A 45 -13.86 10.24 1.21
N PHE A 46 -13.28 9.96 0.03
CA PHE A 46 -13.34 10.87 -1.12
C PHE A 46 -14.76 11.16 -1.62
N THR A 47 -15.73 10.27 -1.39
CA THR A 47 -17.15 10.50 -1.72
C THR A 47 -17.82 11.53 -0.82
N GLU A 48 -17.27 11.79 0.34
CA GLU A 48 -17.82 12.65 1.39
C GLU A 48 -17.00 13.92 1.61
N THR A 49 -16.01 14.19 0.79
CA THR A 49 -15.14 15.37 0.85
C THR A 49 -14.94 15.99 -0.53
N SER A 50 -14.67 17.28 -0.57
CA SER A 50 -14.12 17.94 -1.75
C SER A 50 -12.61 17.94 -1.66
N GLY A 51 -11.94 17.92 -2.80
CA GLY A 51 -10.49 17.93 -2.84
C GLY A 51 -9.92 18.10 -4.24
N THR A 52 -8.60 17.99 -4.33
CA THR A 52 -7.87 18.08 -5.58
C THR A 52 -6.78 17.01 -5.57
N TYR A 53 -6.71 16.23 -6.63
CA TYR A 53 -5.66 15.26 -6.87
C TYR A 53 -4.80 15.65 -8.06
N MET A 54 -3.56 15.23 -8.04
CA MET A 54 -2.66 15.36 -9.17
C MET A 54 -2.24 13.95 -9.60
N SER A 55 -2.38 13.63 -10.89
CA SER A 55 -1.88 12.38 -11.46
C SER A 55 -0.35 12.41 -11.57
N MET A 56 0.26 11.25 -11.79
CA MET A 56 1.70 11.16 -12.04
C MET A 56 2.15 11.90 -13.30
N GLU A 57 1.24 12.17 -14.24
CA GLU A 57 1.49 13.01 -15.42
C GLU A 57 1.38 14.52 -15.12
N GLY A 58 1.16 14.92 -13.86
CA GLY A 58 1.00 16.32 -13.47
C GLY A 58 -0.38 16.91 -13.77
N ARG A 59 -1.37 16.09 -14.13
CA ARG A 59 -2.74 16.56 -14.36
C ARG A 59 -3.44 16.81 -13.02
N VAL A 60 -3.85 18.04 -12.79
CA VAL A 60 -4.56 18.48 -11.59
C VAL A 60 -6.06 18.49 -11.84
N GLN A 61 -6.81 17.76 -11.03
CA GLN A 61 -8.26 17.61 -11.13
C GLN A 61 -8.90 17.79 -9.76
N SER A 62 -9.92 18.63 -9.70
CA SER A 62 -10.71 18.85 -8.49
C SER A 62 -12.00 18.04 -8.55
N PHE A 63 -12.52 17.66 -7.41
CA PHE A 63 -13.78 16.95 -7.23
C PHE A 63 -14.56 17.51 -6.05
N THR A 64 -15.85 17.26 -6.05
CA THR A 64 -16.77 17.70 -5.00
C THR A 64 -17.36 16.50 -4.28
N ALA A 65 -17.71 16.68 -3.01
CA ALA A 65 -18.42 15.67 -2.24
C ALA A 65 -19.77 15.31 -2.90
N VAL A 66 -20.09 14.03 -2.94
CA VAL A 66 -21.39 13.52 -3.40
C VAL A 66 -22.40 13.49 -2.26
N THR A 67 -21.94 13.27 -1.04
CA THR A 67 -22.76 13.19 0.17
C THR A 67 -22.07 13.85 1.37
N LYS A 68 -22.81 14.03 2.45
CA LYS A 68 -22.27 14.57 3.70
C LYS A 68 -21.43 13.50 4.43
N PRO A 69 -20.38 13.91 5.16
CA PRO A 69 -19.63 12.99 6.01
C PRO A 69 -20.52 12.24 7.03
N LEU A 70 -20.24 10.97 7.20
CA LEU A 70 -20.95 10.11 8.15
C LEU A 70 -20.52 10.42 9.59
N GLY A 71 -21.51 10.60 10.46
CA GLY A 71 -21.28 10.79 11.90
C GLY A 71 -20.34 11.97 12.21
N GLU A 72 -19.28 11.69 12.96
CA GLU A 72 -18.32 12.72 13.38
C GLU A 72 -17.15 12.91 12.39
N CYS A 73 -17.12 12.15 11.30
CA CYS A 73 -16.11 12.33 10.26
C CYS A 73 -16.10 13.75 9.71
N ARG A 74 -14.92 14.23 9.39
CA ARG A 74 -14.73 15.54 8.75
C ARG A 74 -13.79 15.41 7.55
N PRO A 75 -13.91 16.27 6.52
CA PRO A 75 -12.92 16.35 5.47
C PRO A 75 -11.51 16.50 6.06
N GLY A 76 -10.55 15.70 5.57
CA GLY A 76 -9.19 15.68 6.12
C GLY A 76 -8.52 17.06 6.17
N TRP A 77 -8.75 17.90 5.14
CA TRP A 77 -8.22 19.27 5.12
C TRP A 77 -8.79 20.14 6.25
N LYS A 78 -10.06 19.91 6.69
CA LYS A 78 -10.65 20.62 7.84
C LYS A 78 -10.03 20.16 9.16
N VAL A 79 -9.74 18.87 9.28
CA VAL A 79 -9.05 18.32 10.46
C VAL A 79 -7.66 18.93 10.57
N LEU A 80 -6.89 18.97 9.48
CA LEU A 80 -5.57 19.57 9.43
C LEU A 80 -5.61 21.11 9.70
N ARG A 81 -6.63 21.80 9.18
CA ARG A 81 -6.84 23.21 9.49
C ARG A 81 -6.98 23.45 11.00
N VAL A 82 -7.87 22.70 11.64
CA VAL A 82 -8.11 22.84 13.09
C VAL A 82 -6.86 22.49 13.88
N LEU A 83 -6.17 21.43 13.49
CA LEU A 83 -4.92 21.03 14.13
C LEU A 83 -3.85 22.12 14.00
N GLY A 84 -3.67 22.69 12.81
CA GLY A 84 -2.74 23.79 12.58
C GLY A 84 -3.05 25.02 13.45
N ASN A 85 -4.32 25.43 13.52
CA ASN A 85 -4.75 26.55 14.36
C ASN A 85 -4.58 26.25 15.86
N THR A 86 -4.86 25.03 16.29
CA THR A 86 -4.65 24.61 17.70
C THR A 86 -3.18 24.65 18.10
N LEU A 87 -2.28 24.33 17.15
CA LEU A 87 -0.83 24.42 17.35
C LEU A 87 -0.26 25.86 17.18
N GLY A 88 -1.12 26.84 16.92
CA GLY A 88 -0.71 28.24 16.72
C GLY A 88 0.04 28.49 15.43
N LEU A 89 -0.09 27.62 14.43
CA LEU A 89 0.55 27.78 13.13
C LEU A 89 -0.22 28.79 12.26
N SER A 90 0.49 29.64 11.55
CA SER A 90 -0.10 30.58 10.59
C SER A 90 -0.41 29.91 9.26
N GLY A 91 -1.39 30.46 8.50
CA GLY A 91 -1.69 30.00 7.16
C GLY A 91 -2.66 28.81 7.07
N PHE A 92 -3.43 28.55 8.12
CA PHE A 92 -4.41 27.47 8.18
C PHE A 92 -5.88 27.94 8.15
N ASP A 93 -6.13 29.25 7.95
CA ASP A 93 -7.48 29.83 7.95
C ASP A 93 -8.16 29.70 6.59
N PHE A 94 -8.57 28.45 6.26
CA PHE A 94 -9.26 28.14 5.04
C PHE A 94 -10.74 27.77 5.29
N ASP A 95 -11.66 28.30 4.48
CA ASP A 95 -13.08 28.00 4.55
C ASP A 95 -13.51 26.94 3.54
N SER A 96 -12.70 26.69 2.51
CA SER A 96 -13.00 25.73 1.46
C SER A 96 -11.75 25.03 0.93
N SER A 97 -11.95 23.84 0.34
CA SER A 97 -10.88 23.11 -0.35
C SER A 97 -10.34 23.87 -1.56
N GLU A 98 -11.16 24.76 -2.14
CA GLU A 98 -10.75 25.64 -3.24
C GLU A 98 -9.74 26.69 -2.75
N GLN A 99 -9.95 27.27 -1.57
CA GLN A 99 -8.98 28.19 -0.96
C GLN A 99 -7.65 27.47 -0.68
N VAL A 100 -7.68 26.25 -0.17
CA VAL A 100 -6.47 25.43 0.03
C VAL A 100 -5.73 25.21 -1.29
N LYS A 101 -6.45 24.82 -2.35
CA LYS A 101 -5.89 24.67 -3.69
C LYS A 101 -5.25 25.96 -4.19
N ASN A 102 -5.97 27.08 -4.07
CA ASN A 102 -5.48 28.38 -4.52
C ASN A 102 -4.25 28.86 -3.76
N ALA A 103 -4.15 28.56 -2.46
CA ALA A 103 -2.96 28.84 -1.67
C ALA A 103 -1.73 28.06 -2.15
N ILE A 104 -1.92 26.78 -2.51
CA ILE A 104 -0.84 25.93 -3.04
C ILE A 104 -0.35 26.43 -4.41
N PHE A 105 -1.25 26.83 -5.28
CA PHE A 105 -0.89 27.23 -6.64
C PHE A 105 -0.69 28.76 -6.81
N GLY A 106 -0.85 29.55 -5.75
CA GLY A 106 -0.62 31.00 -5.77
C GLY A 106 -1.49 31.74 -6.80
N GLY A 107 -2.70 31.25 -7.09
CA GLY A 107 -3.58 31.81 -8.09
C GLY A 107 -3.18 31.49 -9.57
N GLN A 108 -2.07 30.79 -9.77
CA GLN A 108 -1.64 30.37 -11.11
C GLN A 108 -2.43 29.13 -11.57
N LYS A 109 -2.41 28.88 -12.88
CA LYS A 109 -2.94 27.60 -13.39
C LYS A 109 -2.10 26.44 -12.85
N PRO A 110 -2.70 25.41 -12.24
CA PRO A 110 -1.98 24.28 -11.69
C PRO A 110 -0.99 23.64 -12.68
N SER A 111 -1.36 23.51 -13.94
CA SER A 111 -0.49 22.99 -14.99
C SER A 111 0.80 23.82 -15.15
N THR A 112 0.72 25.14 -15.08
CA THR A 112 1.89 26.00 -15.19
C THR A 112 2.86 25.80 -14.03
N VAL A 113 2.34 25.72 -12.79
CA VAL A 113 3.17 25.49 -11.59
C VAL A 113 3.84 24.12 -11.66
N VAL A 114 3.09 23.09 -12.03
CA VAL A 114 3.63 21.73 -12.16
C VAL A 114 4.73 21.68 -13.22
N TRP A 115 4.48 22.23 -14.43
CA TRP A 115 5.49 22.25 -15.50
C TRP A 115 6.76 23.00 -15.10
N ASN A 116 6.62 24.13 -14.42
CA ASN A 116 7.75 24.94 -13.98
C ASN A 116 8.57 24.27 -12.85
N SER A 117 7.96 23.36 -12.10
CA SER A 117 8.62 22.61 -11.02
C SER A 117 9.22 21.29 -11.48
N LEU A 118 8.92 20.82 -12.69
CA LEU A 118 9.52 19.62 -13.24
C LEU A 118 11.01 19.85 -13.48
N ASN A 119 11.80 19.01 -12.85
CA ASN A 119 13.24 19.09 -12.95
C ASN A 119 13.81 17.68 -13.19
N ASN A 120 14.50 17.51 -14.30
CA ASN A 120 15.25 16.28 -14.57
C ASN A 120 16.75 16.53 -14.34
N ASN A 121 17.15 16.38 -13.08
CA ASN A 121 18.55 16.52 -12.66
C ASN A 121 19.30 15.20 -12.64
N LEU A 122 18.83 14.16 -13.31
CA LEU A 122 19.57 12.92 -13.46
C LEU A 122 20.87 13.19 -14.25
N ARG A 123 21.95 13.39 -13.52
CA ARG A 123 23.29 13.65 -14.08
C ARG A 123 24.07 12.36 -14.30
N GLU A 124 23.65 11.27 -13.67
CA GLU A 124 24.31 9.97 -13.73
C GLU A 124 23.29 8.90 -14.15
N LEU A 125 23.73 8.00 -15.01
CA LEU A 125 22.98 6.80 -15.32
C LEU A 125 23.01 5.90 -14.08
N ILE A 126 21.84 5.53 -13.59
CA ILE A 126 21.74 4.53 -12.53
C ILE A 126 22.02 3.18 -13.17
N GLU A 127 23.22 2.65 -12.96
CA GLU A 127 23.52 1.26 -13.30
C GLU A 127 22.77 0.32 -12.34
N ILE A 128 21.73 -0.32 -12.83
CA ILE A 128 21.06 -1.37 -12.09
C ILE A 128 21.89 -2.64 -12.23
N GLN A 129 22.68 -2.97 -11.23
CA GLN A 129 23.37 -4.25 -11.16
C GLN A 129 22.39 -5.32 -10.64
N VAL A 130 21.82 -6.09 -11.55
CA VAL A 130 21.03 -7.27 -11.19
C VAL A 130 21.98 -8.41 -10.84
N LYS A 131 22.19 -8.65 -9.55
CA LYS A 131 22.91 -9.83 -9.07
C LYS A 131 21.94 -10.99 -8.98
N ILE A 132 21.88 -11.82 -10.02
CA ILE A 132 21.14 -13.07 -9.98
C ILE A 132 22.04 -14.09 -9.27
N LYS A 133 21.63 -14.53 -8.08
CA LYS A 133 22.28 -15.67 -7.43
C LYS A 133 21.71 -16.95 -8.01
N SER A 134 22.57 -17.81 -8.55
CA SER A 134 22.19 -19.17 -8.95
C SER A 134 21.85 -19.99 -7.70
N ASN A 135 20.85 -20.86 -7.80
CA ASN A 135 20.41 -21.81 -6.76
C ASN A 135 19.68 -21.19 -5.54
N VAL A 136 19.11 -20.00 -5.68
CA VAL A 136 18.26 -19.39 -4.66
C VAL A 136 16.86 -19.17 -5.23
N LEU A 137 15.83 -19.58 -4.49
CA LEU A 137 14.45 -19.34 -4.90
C LEU A 137 14.15 -17.85 -4.81
N GLN A 138 13.45 -17.35 -5.83
CA GLN A 138 13.04 -15.96 -5.90
C GLN A 138 11.53 -15.82 -5.70
N ARG A 139 11.12 -14.90 -4.84
CA ARG A 139 9.74 -14.51 -4.72
C ARG A 139 9.32 -13.67 -5.92
N LEU A 140 8.15 -13.96 -6.46
CA LEU A 140 7.37 -13.08 -7.32
C LEU A 140 6.14 -12.64 -6.53
N GLY A 141 6.21 -11.44 -5.94
CA GLY A 141 5.08 -10.84 -5.23
C GLY A 141 4.16 -10.12 -6.21
N GLU A 142 2.87 -10.33 -6.07
CA GLU A 142 1.85 -9.59 -6.81
C GLU A 142 0.80 -9.06 -5.84
N VAL A 143 0.24 -7.88 -6.12
CA VAL A 143 -0.91 -7.35 -5.42
C VAL A 143 -2.16 -7.88 -6.10
N PRO A 144 -2.98 -8.73 -5.45
CA PRO A 144 -4.23 -9.19 -6.05
C PRO A 144 -5.15 -8.02 -6.38
N GLN A 145 -5.87 -8.10 -7.49
CA GLN A 145 -6.69 -7.01 -8.03
C GLN A 145 -7.61 -6.35 -7.00
N PHE A 146 -8.23 -7.12 -6.11
CA PHE A 146 -9.16 -6.62 -5.10
C PHE A 146 -8.53 -6.45 -3.72
N GLN A 147 -7.20 -6.35 -3.67
CA GLN A 147 -6.41 -6.02 -2.48
C GLN A 147 -5.62 -4.71 -2.64
N SER A 148 -5.84 -3.98 -3.73
CA SER A 148 -5.05 -2.81 -4.10
C SER A 148 -5.27 -1.57 -3.22
N ASP A 149 -6.41 -1.46 -2.56
CA ASP A 149 -6.73 -0.33 -1.67
C ASP A 149 -7.79 -0.68 -0.61
N ALA A 150 -7.93 0.20 0.37
CA ALA A 150 -8.83 0.03 1.50
C ALA A 150 -10.32 -0.08 1.11
N ILE A 151 -10.74 0.51 0.00
CA ILE A 151 -12.14 0.49 -0.45
C ILE A 151 -12.47 -0.86 -1.06
N VAL A 152 -11.65 -1.31 -2.01
CA VAL A 152 -11.88 -2.60 -2.68
C VAL A 152 -11.73 -3.77 -1.72
N ARG A 153 -10.81 -3.69 -0.74
CA ARG A 153 -10.68 -4.70 0.34
C ARG A 153 -11.96 -4.82 1.18
N ARG A 154 -12.73 -3.74 1.31
CA ARG A 154 -13.99 -3.69 2.08
C ARG A 154 -15.26 -3.78 1.24
N SER A 155 -15.14 -4.11 -0.03
CA SER A 155 -16.30 -4.28 -0.93
C SER A 155 -16.78 -5.74 -0.93
N PRO A 156 -17.85 -6.09 -0.22
CA PRO A 156 -18.34 -7.48 -0.17
C PRO A 156 -18.63 -8.09 -1.54
N PRO A 157 -19.17 -7.35 -2.52
CA PRO A 157 -19.37 -7.90 -3.86
C PRO A 157 -18.07 -8.28 -4.54
N LEU A 158 -17.02 -7.45 -4.44
CA LEU A 158 -15.71 -7.73 -5.04
C LEU A 158 -15.03 -8.90 -4.35
N GLN A 159 -15.08 -8.95 -3.02
CA GLN A 159 -14.47 -10.02 -2.22
C GLN A 159 -15.15 -11.40 -2.40
N LYS A 160 -16.35 -11.44 -2.97
CA LYS A 160 -17.06 -12.69 -3.29
C LYS A 160 -16.82 -13.16 -4.72
N THR A 161 -16.04 -12.46 -5.52
CA THR A 161 -15.73 -12.85 -6.89
C THR A 161 -14.76 -14.03 -6.95
N ARG A 162 -14.74 -14.74 -8.08
CA ARG A 162 -13.77 -15.83 -8.32
C ARG A 162 -12.32 -15.34 -8.40
N ALA A 163 -12.09 -14.05 -8.59
CA ALA A 163 -10.75 -13.45 -8.62
C ALA A 163 -10.11 -13.38 -7.22
N VAL A 164 -10.91 -13.40 -6.16
CA VAL A 164 -10.40 -13.46 -4.78
C VAL A 164 -10.19 -14.91 -4.40
N GLN A 165 -8.94 -15.31 -4.33
CA GLN A 165 -8.53 -16.66 -3.94
C GLN A 165 -7.71 -16.61 -2.65
N ALA A 166 -7.72 -17.70 -1.92
CA ALA A 166 -6.81 -17.86 -0.79
C ALA A 166 -5.35 -17.76 -1.28
N PRO A 167 -4.45 -17.11 -0.53
CA PRO A 167 -3.05 -17.02 -0.91
C PRO A 167 -2.41 -18.40 -0.93
N VAL A 168 -1.58 -18.63 -1.94
CA VAL A 168 -0.83 -19.86 -2.15
C VAL A 168 0.62 -19.55 -2.51
N ALA A 169 1.51 -20.51 -2.29
CA ALA A 169 2.86 -20.51 -2.83
C ALA A 169 2.84 -21.27 -4.16
N ALA A 170 2.66 -20.55 -5.27
CA ALA A 170 2.61 -21.16 -6.58
C ALA A 170 4.03 -21.33 -7.16
N MET A 171 4.31 -22.51 -7.72
CA MET A 171 5.61 -22.85 -8.27
C MET A 171 5.52 -23.91 -9.37
N HIS A 172 6.56 -23.99 -10.19
CA HIS A 172 6.65 -24.95 -11.27
C HIS A 172 6.65 -26.40 -10.73
N SER A 173 6.06 -27.34 -11.47
CA SER A 173 5.98 -28.76 -11.09
C SER A 173 7.34 -29.40 -10.81
N GLN A 174 8.38 -29.04 -11.57
CA GLN A 174 9.73 -29.53 -11.31
C GLN A 174 10.26 -29.11 -9.96
N LEU A 175 10.00 -27.84 -9.56
CA LEU A 175 10.41 -27.33 -8.23
C LEU A 175 9.66 -28.04 -7.11
N LEU A 176 8.36 -28.31 -7.27
CA LEU A 176 7.60 -29.14 -6.32
C LEU A 176 8.28 -30.50 -6.12
N THR A 177 8.63 -31.18 -7.23
CA THR A 177 9.31 -32.48 -7.19
C THR A 177 10.67 -32.40 -6.49
N GLU A 178 11.49 -31.40 -6.77
CA GLU A 178 12.80 -31.19 -6.15
C GLU A 178 12.72 -30.95 -4.65
N LEU A 179 11.67 -30.23 -4.21
CA LEU A 179 11.40 -29.98 -2.79
C LEU A 179 10.67 -31.13 -2.10
N GLY A 180 10.29 -32.18 -2.85
CA GLY A 180 9.54 -33.32 -2.33
C GLY A 180 8.13 -32.94 -1.85
N LEU A 181 7.48 -31.99 -2.51
CA LEU A 181 6.18 -31.44 -2.15
C LEU A 181 5.10 -31.88 -3.15
N ASP A 182 3.90 -32.11 -2.64
CA ASP A 182 2.71 -32.36 -3.41
C ASP A 182 1.88 -31.06 -3.62
N ASP A 183 1.12 -31.01 -4.72
CA ASP A 183 0.19 -29.92 -4.97
C ASP A 183 -0.92 -29.90 -3.90
N GLY A 184 -1.07 -28.75 -3.24
CA GLY A 184 -2.00 -28.54 -2.12
C GLY A 184 -1.40 -28.83 -0.75
N GLU A 185 -0.17 -29.32 -0.65
CA GLU A 185 0.52 -29.53 0.64
C GLU A 185 0.84 -28.22 1.34
N MET A 186 0.86 -28.23 2.66
CA MET A 186 1.24 -27.06 3.46
C MET A 186 2.75 -26.87 3.46
N VAL A 187 3.17 -25.65 3.18
CA VAL A 187 4.58 -25.24 3.15
C VAL A 187 4.82 -24.01 4.00
N THR A 188 5.99 -23.92 4.56
CA THR A 188 6.52 -22.71 5.18
C THR A 188 7.29 -21.93 4.14
N VAL A 189 6.85 -20.71 3.86
CA VAL A 189 7.59 -19.74 3.03
C VAL A 189 8.25 -18.74 3.96
N LYS A 190 9.57 -18.61 3.86
CA LYS A 190 10.38 -17.71 4.67
C LYS A 190 11.06 -16.67 3.81
N GLN A 191 11.03 -15.41 4.24
CA GLN A 191 11.76 -14.30 3.63
C GLN A 191 12.40 -13.45 4.73
N GLY A 192 13.72 -13.41 4.78
CA GLY A 192 14.44 -12.78 5.89
C GLY A 192 14.08 -13.43 7.23
N VAL A 193 13.55 -12.63 8.15
CA VAL A 193 13.12 -13.09 9.49
C VAL A 193 11.65 -13.54 9.54
N ALA A 194 10.88 -13.22 8.53
CA ALA A 194 9.46 -13.54 8.48
C ALA A 194 9.20 -14.89 7.83
N SER A 195 8.18 -15.60 8.32
CA SER A 195 7.71 -16.85 7.76
C SER A 195 6.19 -16.91 7.76
N VAL A 196 5.63 -17.58 6.76
CA VAL A 196 4.18 -17.77 6.62
C VAL A 196 3.88 -19.20 6.17
N LEU A 197 2.73 -19.72 6.60
CA LEU A 197 2.20 -21.02 6.18
C LEU A 197 1.23 -20.82 5.00
N LEU A 198 1.51 -21.46 3.88
CA LEU A 198 0.69 -21.42 2.68
C LEU A 198 0.52 -22.83 2.12
N LYS A 199 -0.49 -22.97 1.24
CA LYS A 199 -0.57 -24.19 0.43
C LYS A 199 0.33 -24.05 -0.78
N ALA A 200 1.11 -25.08 -1.08
CA ALA A 200 1.80 -25.19 -2.34
C ALA A 200 0.78 -25.33 -3.48
N LYS A 201 1.06 -24.72 -4.62
CA LYS A 201 0.22 -24.82 -5.82
C LYS A 201 1.08 -25.00 -7.04
N ARG A 202 0.74 -26.00 -7.86
CA ARG A 202 1.37 -26.18 -9.17
C ARG A 202 0.98 -25.05 -10.13
N ASP A 203 1.99 -24.44 -10.77
CA ASP A 203 1.81 -23.47 -11.85
C ASP A 203 2.98 -23.56 -12.84
N ASP A 204 2.80 -24.35 -13.88
CA ASP A 204 3.83 -24.60 -14.90
C ASP A 204 4.09 -23.39 -15.81
N GLY A 205 3.35 -22.31 -15.66
CA GLY A 205 3.62 -21.02 -16.30
C GLY A 205 4.73 -20.21 -15.63
N LEU A 206 5.17 -20.61 -14.44
CA LEU A 206 6.25 -19.94 -13.72
C LEU A 206 7.62 -20.50 -14.13
N PRO A 207 8.66 -19.65 -14.22
CA PRO A 207 10.04 -20.14 -14.41
C PRO A 207 10.47 -21.02 -13.24
N HIS A 208 11.34 -21.99 -13.54
CA HIS A 208 12.01 -22.76 -12.50
C HIS A 208 12.79 -21.84 -11.54
N GLY A 209 12.70 -22.07 -10.23
CA GLY A 209 13.34 -21.23 -9.22
C GLY A 209 12.55 -19.98 -8.79
N VAL A 210 11.37 -19.76 -9.38
CA VAL A 210 10.47 -18.66 -9.00
C VAL A 210 9.26 -19.22 -8.25
N VAL A 211 8.93 -18.61 -7.11
CA VAL A 211 7.73 -18.91 -6.34
C VAL A 211 6.87 -17.66 -6.25
N ARG A 212 5.66 -17.72 -6.81
CA ARG A 212 4.70 -16.64 -6.73
C ARG A 212 3.96 -16.70 -5.40
N VAL A 213 4.11 -15.65 -4.59
CA VAL A 213 3.42 -15.47 -3.31
C VAL A 213 2.80 -14.09 -3.29
N PRO A 214 1.46 -13.99 -3.26
CA PRO A 214 0.78 -12.69 -3.28
C PRO A 214 1.14 -11.84 -2.06
N THR A 215 1.03 -10.53 -2.22
CA THR A 215 1.23 -9.54 -1.15
C THR A 215 -0.07 -8.80 -0.84
N ALA A 216 -0.03 -7.78 0.01
CA ALA A 216 -1.18 -6.97 0.43
C ALA A 216 -2.33 -7.79 1.04
N LEU A 217 -2.01 -8.93 1.61
CA LEU A 217 -2.92 -9.79 2.37
C LEU A 217 -2.42 -9.93 3.81
N PRO A 218 -3.29 -9.97 4.82
CA PRO A 218 -2.86 -10.05 6.22
C PRO A 218 -1.86 -11.17 6.48
N VAL A 219 -2.07 -12.35 5.89
CA VAL A 219 -1.20 -13.52 6.10
C VAL A 219 0.19 -13.36 5.47
N THR A 220 0.33 -12.60 4.38
CA THR A 220 1.60 -12.42 3.66
C THR A 220 2.23 -11.03 3.83
N SER A 221 1.57 -10.15 4.57
CA SER A 221 2.02 -8.76 4.76
C SER A 221 3.36 -8.63 5.48
N LEU A 222 3.72 -9.62 6.30
CA LEU A 222 4.98 -9.64 7.03
C LEU A 222 6.17 -10.13 6.20
N LEU A 223 5.92 -10.79 5.07
CA LEU A 223 7.00 -11.11 4.14
C LEU A 223 7.62 -9.80 3.62
N GLY A 224 8.91 -9.85 3.32
CA GLY A 224 9.68 -8.69 2.88
C GLY A 224 9.34 -8.24 1.44
N ASP A 225 10.38 -7.97 0.68
CA ASP A 225 10.27 -7.43 -0.67
C ASP A 225 9.39 -8.25 -1.60
N LEU A 226 8.69 -7.57 -2.52
CA LEU A 226 7.88 -8.20 -3.56
C LEU A 226 8.70 -9.15 -4.44
N MET A 227 9.97 -8.81 -4.64
CA MET A 227 10.95 -9.64 -5.34
C MET A 227 12.16 -9.79 -4.45
N GLY A 228 12.65 -10.99 -4.28
CA GLY A 228 13.80 -11.26 -3.44
C GLY A 228 13.91 -12.73 -3.07
N GLU A 229 14.99 -13.05 -2.41
CA GLU A 229 15.31 -14.42 -2.00
C GLU A 229 14.28 -14.93 -0.99
N ILE A 230 13.84 -16.17 -1.18
CA ILE A 230 12.97 -16.89 -0.24
C ILE A 230 13.42 -18.32 -0.05
N GLU A 231 12.97 -18.90 1.05
CA GLU A 231 13.09 -20.32 1.35
C GLU A 231 11.69 -20.94 1.38
N VAL A 232 11.56 -22.16 0.87
CA VAL A 232 10.32 -22.93 0.94
C VAL A 232 10.65 -24.30 1.48
N THR A 233 9.97 -24.68 2.54
CA THR A 233 10.13 -26.01 3.19
C THR A 233 8.77 -26.62 3.48
N ARG A 234 8.71 -27.93 3.62
CA ARG A 234 7.53 -28.60 4.15
C ARG A 234 7.19 -28.04 5.53
N ALA A 235 5.90 -27.85 5.84
CA ALA A 235 5.44 -27.32 7.12
C ALA A 235 5.58 -28.32 8.27
#